data_e31e703771c3e8d65dd58a85bb888e7b
#
_entry.id   e31e703771c3e8d65dd58a85bb888e7b
#
_cell.length_a   1.000
_cell.length_b   1.000
_cell.length_c   1.000
_cell.angle_alpha   90.00
_cell.angle_beta   90.00
_cell.angle_gamma   90.00
#
_symmetry.space_group_name_H-M   'P 1'
#
loop_
_entity.id
_entity.type
_entity.pdbx_description
1 polymer ?
#
loop_
_entity_poly.entity_id
_entity_poly.type
_entity_poly.pdbx_seq_one_letter_code
_entity_poly.pdbx_strand_id
1 'polypeptide(L)'
;MNKKAKSKAAVLLAALGVFALMLAATAWARQAASASFTGKWAVQTNVGSTTRETDYFLTQNGTALSGAILNGYRMTNISEGTVNGSQATWVVVMGTGDQQRRIAYTATMDGDELTITQSGGGGFGGRGAGRGGPMVAKRVSSDGTPVGPFDSLPRITPPALHNVSDGGMARTPPMGWNSWNHFKALVDDATVRGVADSIASNGMKDAGYVFINIDDTWEAGRDANGNIQANSKFPDMKALADYVHSKGLKLGLYSSPGPKTCAGYEGSYNHEAQDAKTWASWGIDYVKYDWCSASVMFKQGDEHAVYQIMGDALRASGRPIVFSLCQYGQEDVQTWGPSVGGNLWRTTGDIQDNWNSMSHIGFDLQVPLTSYAGVGHWNDPDMMEVGNGGMTNDEYKTHFSLWAILAAPLIAGNDVRNLSDDTKSILLNKDVIAVDQDPMGAEGTRVAKNGDTEVWAKPLARGAYAIGLFNRGASATDISVKWSDLKINGKPKVRDLWAHKDLGKVADGYSAQVPSHGVAMIRVEP
;
A
#
# COMPACT_ATOMS: atom_id res chain seq x y z
N MET A 1 86.81 7.30 39.65
CA MET A 1 85.76 7.00 38.66
C MET A 1 84.42 7.57 39.14
N ASN A 2 83.88 8.33 38.38
CA ASN A 2 82.92 9.41 38.27
C ASN A 2 81.61 9.26 39.00
N LYS A 3 81.41 9.94 40.14
CA LYS A 3 80.08 10.11 40.80
C LYS A 3 79.07 10.85 39.90
N LYS A 4 79.49 11.58 38.88
CA LYS A 4 78.61 12.31 37.92
C LYS A 4 77.98 11.45 36.89
N ALA A 5 78.55 10.25 36.55
CA ALA A 5 77.95 9.30 35.58
C ALA A 5 76.78 8.50 36.19
N LYS A 6 76.83 8.17 37.50
CA LYS A 6 75.70 7.47 38.18
C LYS A 6 74.48 8.35 38.40
N SER A 7 74.66 9.66 38.59
CA SER A 7 73.58 10.62 38.76
C SER A 7 72.78 10.85 37.43
N LYS A 8 73.45 10.92 36.30
CA LYS A 8 72.77 11.10 35.01
C LYS A 8 72.00 9.85 34.55
N ALA A 9 72.47 8.63 34.87
CA ALA A 9 71.78 7.41 34.57
C ALA A 9 70.51 7.22 35.41
N ALA A 10 70.59 7.64 36.73
CA ALA A 10 69.39 7.56 37.60
C ALA A 10 68.31 8.58 37.23
N VAL A 11 68.67 9.76 36.75
CA VAL A 11 67.71 10.79 36.28
C VAL A 11 67.11 10.39 34.94
N LEU A 12 67.86 9.73 34.06
CA LEU A 12 67.33 9.24 32.76
C LEU A 12 66.37 8.08 32.96
N LEU A 13 66.69 7.15 33.89
CA LEU A 13 65.78 6.03 34.21
C LEU A 13 64.50 6.49 34.92
N ALA A 14 64.57 7.52 35.80
CA ALA A 14 63.38 8.10 36.42
C ALA A 14 62.51 8.86 35.41
N ALA A 15 63.11 9.58 34.44
CA ALA A 15 62.38 10.28 33.38
C ALA A 15 61.69 9.29 32.39
N LEU A 16 62.36 8.19 32.04
CA LEU A 16 61.80 7.14 31.20
C LEU A 16 60.66 6.37 31.92
N GLY A 17 60.79 6.16 33.25
CA GLY A 17 59.71 5.52 34.05
C GLY A 17 58.48 6.41 34.18
N VAL A 18 58.63 7.73 34.34
CA VAL A 18 57.52 8.70 34.40
C VAL A 18 56.86 8.85 33.03
N PHE A 19 57.65 8.83 31.94
CA PHE A 19 57.09 8.89 30.57
C PHE A 19 56.35 7.61 30.19
N ALA A 20 56.84 6.43 30.60
CA ALA A 20 56.13 5.15 30.41
C ALA A 20 54.86 5.07 31.26
N LEU A 21 54.84 5.60 32.48
CA LEU A 21 53.66 5.72 33.32
C LEU A 21 52.62 6.71 32.78
N MET A 22 53.06 7.84 32.19
CA MET A 22 52.18 8.79 31.53
C MET A 22 51.60 8.22 30.21
N LEU A 23 52.39 7.46 29.44
CA LEU A 23 51.86 6.77 28.25
C LEU A 23 50.90 5.62 28.60
N ALA A 24 51.17 4.89 29.66
CA ALA A 24 50.27 3.88 30.18
C ALA A 24 48.99 4.51 30.77
N ALA A 25 49.11 5.63 31.49
CA ALA A 25 47.92 6.35 32.01
C ALA A 25 47.10 6.99 30.89
N THR A 26 47.74 7.50 29.82
CA THR A 26 46.99 8.00 28.64
C THR A 26 46.40 6.89 27.80
N ALA A 27 47.06 5.73 27.72
CA ALA A 27 46.47 4.53 27.08
C ALA A 27 45.31 3.97 27.93
N TRP A 28 45.44 3.93 29.25
CA TRP A 28 44.35 3.57 30.18
C TRP A 28 43.23 4.60 30.21
N ALA A 29 43.54 5.89 30.14
CA ALA A 29 42.51 6.92 30.03
C ALA A 29 41.78 6.89 28.66
N ARG A 30 42.46 6.47 27.59
CA ARG A 30 41.79 6.20 26.31
C ARG A 30 40.95 4.87 26.34
N GLN A 31 41.35 3.93 27.16
CA GLN A 31 40.60 2.68 27.35
C GLN A 31 39.47 2.81 28.38
N ALA A 32 39.50 3.87 29.19
CA ALA A 32 38.48 4.21 30.19
C ALA A 32 37.53 5.34 29.74
N ALA A 33 37.60 5.82 28.52
CA ALA A 33 36.46 6.44 27.90
C ALA A 33 35.42 5.33 27.74
N SER A 34 34.53 5.21 28.74
CA SER A 34 33.53 4.15 28.83
C SER A 34 32.85 4.02 27.49
N ALA A 35 33.01 2.86 26.87
CA ALA A 35 32.29 2.50 25.65
C ALA A 35 30.80 2.83 25.89
N SER A 36 30.31 3.90 25.32
CA SER A 36 28.93 4.36 25.48
C SER A 36 28.10 3.98 24.26
N PHE A 37 26.92 3.44 24.51
CA PHE A 37 25.94 3.22 23.47
C PHE A 37 25.36 4.53 22.91
N THR A 38 25.57 5.67 23.57
CA THR A 38 25.10 6.98 23.08
C THR A 38 25.69 7.28 21.72
N GLY A 39 24.81 7.59 20.77
CA GLY A 39 25.17 7.96 19.40
C GLY A 39 24.11 7.53 18.38
N LYS A 40 24.34 7.99 17.16
CA LYS A 40 23.62 7.49 15.97
C LYS A 40 24.41 6.32 15.39
N TRP A 41 23.75 5.21 15.17
CA TRP A 41 24.30 3.99 14.60
C TRP A 41 23.50 3.58 13.38
N ALA A 42 24.14 3.28 12.25
CA ALA A 42 23.49 2.94 11.00
C ALA A 42 23.76 1.47 10.59
N VAL A 43 22.70 0.77 10.26
CA VAL A 43 22.73 -0.56 9.60
C VAL A 43 22.37 -0.37 8.13
N GLN A 44 23.22 -0.85 7.23
CA GLN A 44 22.87 -0.94 5.82
C GLN A 44 22.52 -2.37 5.45
N THR A 45 21.34 -2.57 4.84
CA THR A 45 20.86 -3.86 4.34
C THR A 45 20.60 -3.79 2.84
N ASN A 46 21.13 -4.75 2.09
CA ASN A 46 20.84 -4.85 0.66
C ASN A 46 19.58 -5.70 0.46
N VAL A 47 18.56 -5.15 -0.19
CA VAL A 47 17.33 -5.84 -0.58
C VAL A 47 17.24 -5.78 -2.10
N GLY A 48 17.64 -6.87 -2.75
CA GLY A 48 17.84 -6.88 -4.21
C GLY A 48 18.94 -5.89 -4.62
N SER A 49 18.63 -4.96 -5.52
CA SER A 49 19.54 -3.90 -5.97
C SER A 49 19.50 -2.61 -5.13
N THR A 50 18.65 -2.57 -4.09
CA THR A 50 18.45 -1.38 -3.27
C THR A 50 19.12 -1.54 -1.91
N THR A 51 19.92 -0.54 -1.49
CA THR A 51 20.44 -0.45 -0.13
C THR A 51 19.45 0.31 0.74
N ARG A 52 19.02 -0.30 1.85
CA ARG A 52 18.19 0.34 2.88
C ARG A 52 19.04 0.61 4.10
N GLU A 53 18.86 1.80 4.68
CA GLU A 53 19.51 2.20 5.93
C GLU A 53 18.48 2.18 7.07
N THR A 54 18.89 1.65 8.21
CA THR A 54 18.15 1.72 9.48
C THR A 54 19.04 2.40 10.50
N ASP A 55 18.56 3.52 11.05
CA ASP A 55 19.29 4.28 12.07
C ASP A 55 18.80 3.94 13.47
N TYR A 56 19.74 3.76 14.38
CA TYR A 56 19.49 3.59 15.81
C TYR A 56 20.04 4.83 16.54
N PHE A 57 19.17 5.63 17.08
CA PHE A 57 19.51 6.76 17.95
C PHE A 57 19.43 6.28 19.39
N LEU A 58 20.57 6.18 20.05
CA LEU A 58 20.66 5.61 21.41
C LEU A 58 21.24 6.64 22.35
N THR A 59 20.69 6.74 23.56
CA THR A 59 21.17 7.58 24.66
C THR A 59 21.28 6.73 25.91
N GLN A 60 22.50 6.55 26.41
CA GLN A 60 22.80 5.82 27.62
C GLN A 60 22.91 6.76 28.81
N ASN A 61 22.20 6.46 29.89
CA ASN A 61 22.32 7.12 31.18
C ASN A 61 22.53 6.07 32.28
N GLY A 62 23.79 5.86 32.66
CA GLY A 62 24.16 4.76 33.56
C GLY A 62 23.84 3.40 32.94
N THR A 63 22.97 2.64 33.57
CA THR A 63 22.47 1.35 33.09
C THR A 63 21.19 1.48 32.26
N ALA A 64 20.59 2.66 32.16
CA ALA A 64 19.39 2.87 31.36
C ALA A 64 19.77 3.22 29.92
N LEU A 65 19.00 2.69 28.95
CA LEU A 65 19.10 3.02 27.55
C LEU A 65 17.75 3.53 27.04
N SER A 66 17.77 4.69 26.42
CA SER A 66 16.62 5.27 25.73
C SER A 66 16.99 5.58 24.28
N GLY A 67 16.00 5.86 23.43
CA GLY A 67 16.26 6.26 22.05
C GLY A 67 15.14 5.85 21.11
N ALA A 68 15.47 5.82 19.82
CA ALA A 68 14.53 5.47 18.76
C ALA A 68 15.24 4.78 17.60
N ILE A 69 14.47 4.04 16.81
CA ILE A 69 14.90 3.41 15.57
C ILE A 69 14.17 4.10 14.42
N LEU A 70 14.93 4.61 13.46
CA LEU A 70 14.41 5.13 12.20
C LEU A 70 14.59 4.09 11.11
N ASN A 71 13.49 3.58 10.58
CA ASN A 71 13.49 2.68 9.43
C ASN A 71 12.71 3.37 8.28
N GLY A 72 13.43 3.72 7.22
CA GLY A 72 12.89 4.59 6.17
C GLY A 72 12.54 5.96 6.74
N TYR A 73 11.25 6.27 6.82
CA TYR A 73 10.74 7.51 7.42
C TYR A 73 10.02 7.31 8.77
N ARG A 74 9.88 6.06 9.22
CA ARG A 74 9.18 5.74 10.48
C ARG A 74 10.13 5.70 11.66
N MET A 75 9.95 6.63 12.59
CA MET A 75 10.62 6.65 13.88
C MET A 75 9.82 5.80 14.89
N THR A 76 10.47 4.86 15.58
CA THR A 76 9.85 4.03 16.60
C THR A 76 10.69 4.10 17.88
N ASN A 77 10.08 4.53 18.98
CA ASN A 77 10.79 4.62 20.26
C ASN A 77 11.12 3.23 20.80
N ILE A 78 12.29 3.11 21.42
CA ILE A 78 12.66 1.93 22.21
C ILE A 78 12.08 2.03 23.63
N SER A 79 11.81 0.91 24.23
CA SER A 79 11.38 0.78 25.64
C SER A 79 12.18 -0.28 26.37
N GLU A 80 12.15 -0.26 27.69
CA GLU A 80 12.83 -1.25 28.55
C GLU A 80 14.33 -1.40 28.23
N GLY A 81 14.96 -0.28 27.83
CA GLY A 81 16.35 -0.29 27.44
C GLY A 81 17.28 -0.39 28.63
N THR A 82 18.21 -1.36 28.60
CA THR A 82 19.22 -1.54 29.65
C THR A 82 20.60 -1.77 29.06
N VAL A 83 21.63 -1.40 29.82
CA VAL A 83 23.05 -1.60 29.47
C VAL A 83 23.74 -2.36 30.60
N ASN A 84 24.51 -3.37 30.23
CA ASN A 84 25.39 -4.14 31.10
C ASN A 84 26.75 -4.35 30.41
N GLY A 85 27.75 -3.53 30.79
CA GLY A 85 29.07 -3.54 30.16
C GLY A 85 28.99 -3.20 28.66
N SER A 86 29.45 -4.12 27.81
CA SER A 86 29.40 -3.99 26.35
C SER A 86 28.10 -4.51 25.74
N GLN A 87 27.11 -4.89 26.53
CA GLN A 87 25.83 -5.37 26.04
C GLN A 87 24.70 -4.41 26.37
N ALA A 88 23.76 -4.28 25.47
CA ALA A 88 22.51 -3.55 25.68
C ALA A 88 21.32 -4.39 25.21
N THR A 89 20.18 -4.20 25.87
CA THR A 89 18.91 -4.78 25.45
C THR A 89 17.83 -3.72 25.43
N TRP A 90 16.86 -3.87 24.54
CA TRP A 90 15.66 -3.02 24.48
C TRP A 90 14.51 -3.75 23.80
N VAL A 91 13.33 -3.18 23.90
CA VAL A 91 12.11 -3.68 23.25
C VAL A 91 11.52 -2.58 22.35
N VAL A 92 11.01 -2.99 21.20
CA VAL A 92 10.15 -2.16 20.35
C VAL A 92 8.74 -2.76 20.38
N VAL A 93 7.75 -1.91 20.61
CA VAL A 93 6.34 -2.29 20.56
C VAL A 93 5.74 -1.75 19.27
N MET A 94 5.17 -2.63 18.46
CA MET A 94 4.51 -2.29 17.19
C MET A 94 3.04 -2.68 17.26
N GLY A 95 2.17 -1.87 16.62
CA GLY A 95 0.72 -2.09 16.62
C GLY A 95 0.04 -1.53 17.87
N THR A 96 -1.29 -1.61 17.90
CA THR A 96 -2.15 -1.10 18.99
C THR A 96 -3.11 -2.19 19.45
N GLY A 97 -3.61 -2.08 20.70
CA GLY A 97 -4.59 -3.01 21.26
C GLY A 97 -4.11 -4.47 21.24
N ASP A 98 -5.01 -5.39 20.91
CA ASP A 98 -4.74 -6.84 20.89
C ASP A 98 -3.78 -7.27 19.76
N GLN A 99 -3.43 -6.36 18.85
CA GLN A 99 -2.47 -6.59 17.76
C GLN A 99 -1.05 -6.11 18.10
N GLN A 100 -0.80 -5.72 19.33
CA GLN A 100 0.54 -5.32 19.76
C GLN A 100 1.54 -6.49 19.64
N ARG A 101 2.69 -6.19 19.05
CA ARG A 101 3.84 -7.08 18.95
C ARG A 101 5.03 -6.47 19.62
N ARG A 102 5.70 -7.28 20.43
CA ARG A 102 6.92 -6.91 21.13
C ARG A 102 8.10 -7.59 20.46
N ILE A 103 9.05 -6.78 19.99
CA ILE A 103 10.30 -7.26 19.39
C ILE A 103 11.43 -6.91 20.35
N ALA A 104 12.11 -7.91 20.85
CA ALA A 104 13.26 -7.71 21.74
C ALA A 104 14.56 -7.67 20.93
N TYR A 105 15.41 -6.74 21.27
CA TYR A 105 16.73 -6.54 20.68
C TYR A 105 17.82 -6.74 21.71
N THR A 106 18.93 -7.32 21.27
CA THR A 106 20.18 -7.38 22.03
C THR A 106 21.30 -6.86 21.16
N ALA A 107 22.11 -5.96 21.68
CA ALA A 107 23.26 -5.43 20.98
C ALA A 107 24.54 -5.68 21.79
N THR A 108 25.62 -6.05 21.11
CA THR A 108 26.97 -6.11 21.68
C THR A 108 27.84 -5.06 20.98
N MET A 109 28.51 -4.22 21.76
CA MET A 109 29.35 -3.14 21.26
C MET A 109 30.82 -3.57 21.24
N ASP A 110 31.48 -3.33 20.13
CA ASP A 110 32.93 -3.44 19.95
C ASP A 110 33.45 -2.19 19.23
N GLY A 111 33.99 -1.25 20.01
CA GLY A 111 34.39 0.06 19.49
C GLY A 111 33.23 0.83 18.88
N ASP A 112 33.34 1.16 17.59
CA ASP A 112 32.32 1.88 16.82
C ASP A 112 31.41 0.93 15.99
N GLU A 113 31.29 -0.32 16.40
CA GLU A 113 30.38 -1.29 15.81
C GLU A 113 29.42 -1.87 16.86
N LEU A 114 28.16 -2.04 16.48
CA LEU A 114 27.16 -2.80 17.24
C LEU A 114 26.75 -4.03 16.47
N THR A 115 26.89 -5.20 17.06
CA THR A 115 26.26 -6.41 16.57
C THR A 115 24.87 -6.54 17.21
N ILE A 116 23.81 -6.35 16.41
CA ILE A 116 22.42 -6.33 16.86
C ILE A 116 21.72 -7.62 16.45
N THR A 117 21.05 -8.25 17.39
CA THR A 117 20.15 -9.39 17.15
C THR A 117 18.73 -9.06 17.61
N GLN A 118 17.74 -9.62 16.93
CA GLN A 118 16.33 -9.46 17.30
C GLN A 118 15.67 -10.80 17.55
N SER A 119 14.73 -10.87 18.52
CA SER A 119 13.92 -12.03 18.84
C SER A 119 12.46 -11.63 19.08
N GLY A 120 11.51 -12.50 18.68
CA GLY A 120 10.09 -12.25 18.92
C GLY A 120 9.43 -11.33 17.87
N GLY A 121 9.21 -11.82 16.68
CA GLY A 121 8.44 -11.16 15.65
C GLY A 121 7.89 -12.20 14.68
N GLY A 122 6.70 -12.75 14.96
CA GLY A 122 5.94 -13.52 13.99
C GLY A 122 5.46 -12.57 12.89
N GLY A 123 5.93 -12.74 11.63
CA GLY A 123 5.64 -11.83 10.54
C GLY A 123 4.18 -11.84 10.10
N PHE A 124 3.68 -10.68 9.65
CA PHE A 124 2.60 -10.60 8.68
C PHE A 124 3.19 -10.94 7.30
N GLY A 125 2.60 -11.96 6.67
CA GLY A 125 2.68 -12.24 5.24
C GLY A 125 4.07 -12.30 4.62
N GLY A 126 4.62 -13.49 4.45
CA GLY A 126 5.82 -13.73 3.67
C GLY A 126 6.76 -14.74 4.35
N ARG A 127 7.01 -15.83 3.69
CA ARG A 127 8.05 -16.80 4.07
C ARG A 127 9.37 -16.07 4.27
N GLY A 128 9.83 -15.89 5.54
CA GLY A 128 11.18 -15.39 5.78
C GLY A 128 11.42 -14.51 7.01
N ALA A 129 10.41 -14.11 7.79
CA ALA A 129 10.61 -13.26 8.97
C ALA A 129 10.81 -14.09 10.26
N GLY A 130 11.87 -14.86 10.33
CA GLY A 130 12.12 -15.69 11.49
C GLY A 130 13.56 -16.14 11.72
N ARG A 131 14.54 -15.56 11.05
CA ARG A 131 15.99 -15.67 11.34
C ARG A 131 16.75 -14.67 10.46
N GLY A 132 16.59 -13.37 10.67
CA GLY A 132 17.61 -12.41 10.25
C GLY A 132 18.87 -12.71 11.07
N GLY A 133 20.01 -12.95 10.39
CA GLY A 133 21.30 -13.04 11.06
C GLY A 133 21.61 -11.75 11.84
N PRO A 134 22.67 -11.73 12.67
CA PRO A 134 23.12 -10.53 13.35
C PRO A 134 23.31 -9.37 12.35
N MET A 135 22.79 -8.20 12.68
CA MET A 135 22.99 -6.97 11.93
C MET A 135 24.18 -6.21 12.52
N VAL A 136 25.03 -5.66 11.69
CA VAL A 136 26.16 -4.83 12.14
C VAL A 136 25.83 -3.37 11.87
N ALA A 137 25.69 -2.57 12.93
CA ALA A 137 25.55 -1.13 12.87
C ALA A 137 26.88 -0.44 13.11
N LYS A 138 27.18 0.60 12.32
CA LYS A 138 28.37 1.44 12.51
C LYS A 138 27.97 2.76 13.14
N ARG A 139 28.82 3.29 14.05
CA ARG A 139 28.63 4.60 14.65
C ARG A 139 28.77 5.70 13.58
N VAL A 140 27.75 6.52 13.44
CA VAL A 140 27.72 7.67 12.52
C VAL A 140 28.04 8.96 13.28
N SER A 141 27.53 9.09 14.49
CA SER A 141 27.81 10.23 15.37
C SER A 141 27.78 9.84 16.84
N SER A 142 28.39 10.65 17.70
CA SER A 142 28.32 10.52 19.17
C SER A 142 27.02 11.12 19.75
N ASP A 143 26.24 11.86 18.96
CA ASP A 143 24.93 12.38 19.35
C ASP A 143 23.85 11.32 19.08
N GLY A 144 23.18 10.88 20.14
CA GLY A 144 22.09 9.92 20.11
C GLY A 144 20.69 10.57 20.08
N THR A 145 20.62 11.88 19.88
CA THR A 145 19.33 12.58 19.78
C THR A 145 18.58 12.11 18.54
N PRO A 146 17.36 11.57 18.68
CA PRO A 146 16.57 11.18 17.53
C PRO A 146 16.25 12.38 16.64
N VAL A 147 16.58 12.28 15.36
CA VAL A 147 16.23 13.28 14.34
C VAL A 147 15.51 12.57 13.22
N GLY A 148 14.25 12.92 13.04
CA GLY A 148 13.43 12.40 11.93
C GLY A 148 13.83 13.04 10.60
N PRO A 149 13.66 12.33 9.49
CA PRO A 149 14.06 12.82 8.16
C PRO A 149 13.29 14.07 7.73
N PHE A 150 12.18 14.38 8.40
CA PHE A 150 11.27 15.48 8.06
C PHE A 150 11.13 16.52 9.18
N ASP A 151 11.95 16.47 10.23
CA ASP A 151 11.85 17.39 11.38
C ASP A 151 12.17 18.85 11.00
N SER A 152 12.91 19.06 9.91
CA SER A 152 13.18 20.39 9.35
C SER A 152 12.05 20.94 8.48
N LEU A 153 11.06 20.12 8.10
CA LEU A 153 9.94 20.57 7.29
C LEU A 153 8.91 21.33 8.16
N PRO A 154 8.32 22.42 7.62
CA PRO A 154 7.27 23.15 8.34
C PRO A 154 6.07 22.23 8.57
N ARG A 155 5.48 22.26 9.77
CA ARG A 155 4.26 21.52 10.07
C ARG A 155 3.05 22.29 9.53
N ILE A 156 2.25 21.63 8.71
CA ILE A 156 1.00 22.19 8.18
C ILE A 156 -0.13 21.91 9.18
N THR A 157 -0.93 22.93 9.46
CA THR A 157 -2.20 22.75 10.18
C THR A 157 -3.26 22.39 9.16
N PRO A 158 -3.91 21.22 9.29
CA PRO A 158 -5.00 20.85 8.38
C PRO A 158 -6.12 21.91 8.37
N PRO A 159 -6.75 22.17 7.21
CA PRO A 159 -7.82 23.18 7.10
C PRO A 159 -9.10 22.76 7.83
N ALA A 160 -10.01 23.70 8.01
CA ALA A 160 -11.37 23.38 8.42
C ALA A 160 -12.08 22.54 7.35
N LEU A 161 -12.87 21.57 7.79
CA LEU A 161 -13.58 20.66 6.88
C LEU A 161 -14.70 21.38 6.13
N HIS A 162 -14.84 21.06 4.86
CA HIS A 162 -15.94 21.44 3.98
C HIS A 162 -16.14 20.40 2.88
N ASN A 163 -17.25 20.45 2.18
CA ASN A 163 -17.52 19.52 1.07
C ASN A 163 -16.80 19.97 -0.20
N VAL A 164 -16.02 19.06 -0.79
CA VAL A 164 -15.41 19.18 -2.10
C VAL A 164 -16.24 18.38 -3.11
N SER A 165 -16.52 18.94 -4.27
CA SER A 165 -17.29 18.24 -5.32
C SER A 165 -16.53 17.02 -5.84
N ASP A 166 -17.23 15.92 -6.14
CA ASP A 166 -16.72 14.75 -6.85
C ASP A 166 -16.40 15.03 -8.34
N GLY A 167 -16.74 16.23 -8.81
CA GLY A 167 -16.55 16.67 -10.21
C GLY A 167 -17.46 15.97 -11.21
N GLY A 168 -18.48 15.22 -10.76
CA GLY A 168 -19.39 14.46 -11.61
C GLY A 168 -18.73 13.28 -12.33
N MET A 169 -17.57 12.84 -11.83
CA MET A 169 -16.77 11.75 -12.41
C MET A 169 -17.14 10.38 -11.82
N ALA A 170 -16.53 9.32 -12.37
CA ALA A 170 -16.70 7.94 -11.92
C ALA A 170 -18.19 7.56 -11.72
N ARG A 171 -19.03 7.90 -12.70
CA ARG A 171 -20.49 7.61 -12.63
C ARG A 171 -20.80 6.12 -12.54
N THR A 172 -19.89 5.29 -12.98
CA THR A 172 -19.78 3.85 -12.74
C THR A 172 -18.39 3.57 -12.16
N PRO A 173 -18.15 2.41 -11.53
CA PRO A 173 -16.83 2.06 -11.01
C PRO A 173 -15.75 2.20 -12.08
N PRO A 174 -14.62 2.86 -11.82
CA PRO A 174 -13.54 2.99 -12.79
C PRO A 174 -13.00 1.63 -13.24
N MET A 175 -12.77 1.49 -14.56
CA MET A 175 -12.14 0.30 -15.14
C MET A 175 -10.83 0.67 -15.80
N GLY A 176 -9.78 -0.13 -15.58
CA GLY A 176 -8.47 0.18 -16.13
C GLY A 176 -7.39 -0.82 -15.73
N TRP A 177 -6.17 -0.32 -15.64
CA TRP A 177 -4.97 -1.05 -15.28
C TRP A 177 -4.12 -0.22 -14.32
N ASN A 178 -3.38 -0.90 -13.44
CA ASN A 178 -2.40 -0.28 -12.55
C ASN A 178 -1.09 -1.09 -12.60
N SER A 179 0.03 -0.39 -12.58
CA SER A 179 1.36 -1.00 -12.78
C SER A 179 1.90 -1.76 -11.58
N TRP A 180 1.38 -1.55 -10.35
CA TRP A 180 2.08 -1.95 -9.13
C TRP A 180 2.22 -3.46 -8.96
N ASN A 181 1.11 -4.22 -9.02
CA ASN A 181 1.15 -5.62 -8.58
C ASN A 181 2.03 -6.50 -9.45
N HIS A 182 2.14 -6.20 -10.74
CA HIS A 182 3.03 -6.96 -11.64
C HIS A 182 4.41 -6.31 -11.80
N PHE A 183 4.48 -5.03 -12.10
CA PHE A 183 5.73 -4.38 -12.51
C PHE A 183 6.51 -3.77 -11.34
N LYS A 184 5.85 -3.40 -10.24
CA LYS A 184 6.47 -2.70 -9.11
C LYS A 184 7.30 -1.49 -9.61
N ALA A 185 8.52 -1.34 -9.13
CA ALA A 185 9.44 -0.28 -9.52
C ALA A 185 10.04 -0.43 -10.95
N LEU A 186 9.72 -1.50 -11.67
CA LEU A 186 10.24 -1.76 -13.02
C LEU A 186 9.42 -1.08 -14.13
N VAL A 187 8.27 -0.51 -13.80
CA VAL A 187 7.45 0.23 -14.78
C VAL A 187 8.20 1.43 -15.36
N ASP A 188 8.08 1.62 -16.67
CA ASP A 188 8.66 2.73 -17.43
C ASP A 188 7.74 3.20 -18.57
N ASP A 189 8.11 4.27 -19.28
CA ASP A 189 7.37 4.84 -20.41
C ASP A 189 7.08 3.79 -21.50
N ALA A 190 8.07 2.96 -21.84
CA ALA A 190 7.91 1.92 -22.85
C ALA A 190 6.88 0.86 -22.45
N THR A 191 6.90 0.46 -21.19
CA THR A 191 5.93 -0.48 -20.61
C THR A 191 4.52 0.10 -20.67
N VAL A 192 4.34 1.36 -20.25
CA VAL A 192 3.03 2.03 -20.26
C VAL A 192 2.47 2.17 -21.68
N ARG A 193 3.30 2.54 -22.67
CA ARG A 193 2.89 2.58 -24.08
C ARG A 193 2.49 1.20 -24.58
N GLY A 194 3.26 0.15 -24.26
CA GLY A 194 2.94 -1.22 -24.64
C GLY A 194 1.63 -1.72 -24.02
N VAL A 195 1.35 -1.35 -22.76
CA VAL A 195 0.07 -1.64 -22.10
C VAL A 195 -1.08 -0.88 -22.79
N ALA A 196 -0.90 0.40 -23.09
CA ALA A 196 -1.92 1.20 -23.79
C ALA A 196 -2.25 0.64 -25.18
N ASP A 197 -1.22 0.23 -25.96
CA ASP A 197 -1.41 -0.44 -27.25
C ASP A 197 -2.18 -1.75 -27.12
N SER A 198 -1.84 -2.53 -26.10
CA SER A 198 -2.49 -3.82 -25.86
C SER A 198 -3.95 -3.64 -25.45
N ILE A 199 -4.25 -2.76 -24.49
CA ILE A 199 -5.63 -2.46 -24.08
C ILE A 199 -6.46 -1.93 -25.25
N ALA A 200 -5.88 -1.08 -26.09
CA ALA A 200 -6.56 -0.55 -27.26
C ALA A 200 -6.87 -1.60 -28.35
N SER A 201 -6.15 -2.75 -28.37
CA SER A 201 -6.25 -3.73 -29.45
C SER A 201 -6.74 -5.12 -29.02
N ASN A 202 -6.68 -5.49 -27.74
CA ASN A 202 -7.01 -6.83 -27.25
C ASN A 202 -8.46 -7.01 -26.80
N GLY A 203 -9.30 -5.98 -26.95
CA GLY A 203 -10.71 -5.98 -26.57
C GLY A 203 -11.00 -5.36 -25.21
N MET A 204 -10.00 -5.08 -24.37
CA MET A 204 -10.22 -4.49 -23.05
C MET A 204 -10.81 -3.08 -23.14
N LYS A 205 -10.34 -2.24 -24.06
CA LYS A 205 -10.93 -0.90 -24.28
C LYS A 205 -12.41 -0.97 -24.60
N ASP A 206 -12.80 -1.87 -25.50
CA ASP A 206 -14.20 -2.06 -25.90
C ASP A 206 -15.05 -2.65 -24.77
N ALA A 207 -14.43 -3.34 -23.81
CA ALA A 207 -15.05 -3.81 -22.60
C ALA A 207 -15.20 -2.74 -21.50
N GLY A 208 -14.53 -1.57 -21.65
CA GLY A 208 -14.63 -0.44 -20.71
C GLY A 208 -13.36 -0.10 -19.94
N TYR A 209 -12.26 -0.83 -20.10
CA TYR A 209 -10.98 -0.54 -19.46
C TYR A 209 -10.32 0.65 -20.14
N VAL A 210 -10.40 1.81 -19.50
CA VAL A 210 -9.93 3.06 -20.10
C VAL A 210 -8.80 3.74 -19.34
N PHE A 211 -8.63 3.46 -18.05
CA PHE A 211 -7.59 4.07 -17.25
C PHE A 211 -6.28 3.27 -17.32
N ILE A 212 -5.16 3.95 -17.53
CA ILE A 212 -3.80 3.41 -17.48
C ILE A 212 -3.11 4.12 -16.32
N ASN A 213 -2.99 3.46 -15.17
CA ASN A 213 -2.49 4.09 -13.96
C ASN A 213 -1.03 3.67 -13.70
N ILE A 214 -0.15 4.65 -13.71
CA ILE A 214 1.23 4.51 -13.24
C ILE A 214 1.19 4.65 -11.72
N ASP A 215 1.55 3.59 -11.02
CA ASP A 215 1.69 3.59 -9.57
C ASP A 215 3.02 4.25 -9.13
N ASP A 216 3.45 4.07 -7.90
CA ASP A 216 4.65 4.63 -7.27
C ASP A 216 5.92 4.44 -8.13
N THR A 217 6.93 5.24 -7.88
CA THR A 217 8.28 5.18 -8.51
C THR A 217 8.45 5.90 -9.84
N TRP A 218 7.51 6.76 -10.25
CA TRP A 218 7.69 7.63 -11.43
C TRP A 218 8.33 8.98 -11.07
N GLU A 219 8.25 9.37 -9.82
CA GLU A 219 8.64 10.68 -9.34
C GLU A 219 10.18 10.82 -9.32
N ALA A 220 10.65 12.02 -9.62
CA ALA A 220 11.99 12.49 -9.31
C ALA A 220 11.95 13.41 -8.07
N GLY A 221 12.75 14.44 -8.03
CA GLY A 221 12.62 15.54 -7.07
C GLY A 221 11.79 16.68 -7.67
N ARG A 222 12.04 17.89 -7.16
CA ARG A 222 11.40 19.12 -7.64
C ARG A 222 12.41 20.01 -8.37
N ASP A 223 11.94 20.77 -9.36
CA ASP A 223 12.75 21.78 -10.00
C ASP A 223 12.96 23.02 -9.09
N ALA A 224 13.72 24.01 -9.57
CA ALA A 224 14.00 25.22 -8.83
C ALA A 224 12.74 26.08 -8.49
N ASN A 225 11.62 25.81 -9.18
CA ASN A 225 10.33 26.47 -8.95
C ASN A 225 9.41 25.61 -8.05
N GLY A 226 9.87 24.44 -7.58
CA GLY A 226 9.11 23.52 -6.76
C GLY A 226 8.21 22.57 -7.53
N ASN A 227 8.22 22.57 -8.88
CA ASN A 227 7.40 21.65 -9.67
C ASN A 227 7.94 20.24 -9.58
N ILE A 228 7.04 19.28 -9.31
CA ILE A 228 7.37 17.85 -9.33
C ILE A 228 7.88 17.45 -10.74
N GLN A 229 8.93 16.64 -10.75
CA GLN A 229 9.52 16.13 -12.00
C GLN A 229 9.32 14.62 -12.10
N ALA A 230 9.17 14.12 -13.30
CA ALA A 230 9.25 12.70 -13.58
C ALA A 230 10.73 12.26 -13.66
N ASN A 231 11.04 11.03 -13.24
CA ASN A 231 12.39 10.50 -13.30
C ASN A 231 12.75 10.00 -14.72
N SER A 232 13.98 9.51 -14.88
CA SER A 232 14.51 9.09 -16.19
C SER A 232 13.74 7.92 -16.85
N LYS A 233 12.92 7.18 -16.11
CA LYS A 233 12.04 6.14 -16.66
C LYS A 233 10.85 6.74 -17.44
N PHE A 234 10.50 8.01 -17.15
CA PHE A 234 9.40 8.75 -17.75
C PHE A 234 9.89 10.12 -18.23
N PRO A 235 10.68 10.17 -19.30
CA PRO A 235 11.39 11.39 -19.72
C PRO A 235 10.48 12.55 -20.15
N ASP A 236 9.27 12.26 -20.59
CA ASP A 236 8.26 13.25 -20.98
C ASP A 236 6.85 12.74 -20.64
N MET A 237 6.36 13.08 -19.44
CA MET A 237 5.05 12.64 -18.95
C MET A 237 3.89 13.20 -19.80
N LYS A 238 4.05 14.43 -20.34
CA LYS A 238 3.04 14.99 -21.22
C LYS A 238 2.94 14.23 -22.53
N ALA A 239 4.06 13.94 -23.17
CA ALA A 239 4.07 13.15 -24.40
C ALA A 239 3.53 11.72 -24.18
N LEU A 240 3.75 11.14 -22.99
CA LEU A 240 3.15 9.86 -22.61
C LEU A 240 1.63 9.99 -22.46
N ALA A 241 1.13 11.03 -21.80
CA ALA A 241 -0.30 11.28 -21.68
C ALA A 241 -0.96 11.49 -23.06
N ASP A 242 -0.35 12.32 -23.91
CA ASP A 242 -0.83 12.54 -25.29
C ASP A 242 -0.89 11.23 -26.10
N TYR A 243 0.11 10.34 -25.91
CA TYR A 243 0.11 9.03 -26.54
C TYR A 243 -1.04 8.15 -26.06
N VAL A 244 -1.24 8.05 -24.74
CA VAL A 244 -2.33 7.26 -24.14
C VAL A 244 -3.69 7.82 -24.62
N HIS A 245 -3.85 9.14 -24.64
CA HIS A 245 -5.06 9.80 -25.18
C HIS A 245 -5.28 9.52 -26.67
N SER A 246 -4.21 9.44 -27.47
CA SER A 246 -4.33 9.10 -28.91
C SER A 246 -4.93 7.71 -29.15
N LYS A 247 -4.86 6.80 -28.15
CA LYS A 247 -5.52 5.48 -28.17
C LYS A 247 -6.97 5.54 -27.67
N GLY A 248 -7.46 6.72 -27.24
CA GLY A 248 -8.75 6.91 -26.60
C GLY A 248 -8.79 6.35 -25.17
N LEU A 249 -7.66 6.33 -24.50
CA LEU A 249 -7.47 5.90 -23.11
C LEU A 249 -7.14 7.11 -22.23
N LYS A 250 -7.04 6.92 -20.93
CA LYS A 250 -6.80 7.97 -19.92
C LYS A 250 -5.58 7.61 -19.09
N LEU A 251 -4.72 8.58 -18.77
CA LEU A 251 -3.52 8.35 -17.97
C LEU A 251 -3.76 8.76 -16.52
N GLY A 252 -3.40 7.88 -15.59
CA GLY A 252 -3.39 8.13 -14.16
C GLY A 252 -1.99 8.09 -13.55
N LEU A 253 -1.84 8.78 -12.42
CA LEU A 253 -0.62 8.82 -11.63
C LEU A 253 -0.89 8.44 -10.17
N TYR A 254 0.18 8.34 -9.43
CA TYR A 254 0.24 8.06 -8.00
C TYR A 254 0.97 9.20 -7.28
N SER A 255 0.60 9.49 -6.04
CA SER A 255 1.37 10.33 -5.12
C SER A 255 0.96 10.07 -3.66
N SER A 256 1.47 10.89 -2.72
CA SER A 256 1.22 10.79 -1.28
C SER A 256 1.10 12.19 -0.67
N PRO A 257 0.22 12.39 0.34
CA PRO A 257 0.17 13.64 1.11
C PRO A 257 1.39 13.87 2.01
N GLY A 258 2.22 12.86 2.20
CA GLY A 258 3.46 12.98 2.95
C GLY A 258 4.62 13.53 2.11
N PRO A 259 5.78 13.81 2.74
CA PRO A 259 6.99 14.23 2.03
C PRO A 259 7.53 13.17 1.07
N LYS A 260 7.23 11.90 1.32
CA LYS A 260 7.67 10.77 0.50
C LYS A 260 6.53 9.79 0.22
N THR A 261 6.60 9.16 -0.96
CA THR A 261 5.76 8.03 -1.34
C THR A 261 6.10 6.76 -0.55
N CYS A 262 5.33 5.70 -0.68
CA CYS A 262 5.61 4.43 -0.01
C CYS A 262 6.93 3.79 -0.45
N ALA A 263 7.34 3.98 -1.70
CA ALA A 263 8.63 3.53 -2.21
C ALA A 263 9.78 4.52 -1.92
N GLY A 264 9.49 5.67 -1.27
CA GLY A 264 10.50 6.66 -0.85
C GLY A 264 10.78 7.77 -1.86
N TYR A 265 9.98 7.88 -2.91
CA TYR A 265 10.07 8.94 -3.91
C TYR A 265 9.44 10.25 -3.39
N GLU A 266 9.40 11.29 -4.20
CA GLU A 266 8.88 12.60 -3.82
C GLU A 266 7.36 12.57 -3.65
N GLY A 267 6.86 13.01 -2.49
CA GLY A 267 5.43 13.19 -2.23
C GLY A 267 4.96 14.63 -2.42
N SER A 268 3.68 14.88 -2.19
CA SER A 268 3.05 16.19 -2.44
C SER A 268 3.01 17.12 -1.24
N TYR A 269 3.61 16.75 -0.10
CA TYR A 269 3.53 17.52 1.14
C TYR A 269 3.83 19.01 0.91
N ASN A 270 2.87 19.88 1.23
CA ASN A 270 2.95 21.34 1.04
C ASN A 270 3.12 21.82 -0.42
N HIS A 271 2.82 20.95 -1.39
CA HIS A 271 2.88 21.25 -2.82
C HIS A 271 1.61 20.82 -3.57
N GLU A 272 0.56 20.44 -2.87
CA GLU A 272 -0.64 19.80 -3.43
C GLU A 272 -1.26 20.64 -4.56
N ALA A 273 -1.40 21.96 -4.36
CA ALA A 273 -1.95 22.85 -5.37
C ALA A 273 -1.03 22.99 -6.61
N GLN A 274 0.29 22.93 -6.42
CA GLN A 274 1.27 23.02 -7.49
C GLN A 274 1.31 21.71 -8.27
N ASP A 275 1.30 20.58 -7.57
CA ASP A 275 1.32 19.25 -8.17
C ASP A 275 0.05 18.99 -8.98
N ALA A 276 -1.12 19.32 -8.45
CA ALA A 276 -2.38 19.19 -9.17
C ALA A 276 -2.39 20.00 -10.48
N LYS A 277 -1.83 21.23 -10.48
CA LYS A 277 -1.67 22.03 -11.71
C LYS A 277 -0.68 21.40 -12.69
N THR A 278 0.42 20.86 -12.19
CA THR A 278 1.43 20.18 -13.01
C THR A 278 0.82 18.96 -13.67
N TRP A 279 0.13 18.09 -12.93
CA TRP A 279 -0.55 16.91 -13.44
C TRP A 279 -1.65 17.28 -14.45
N ALA A 280 -2.43 18.33 -14.17
CA ALA A 280 -3.42 18.84 -15.13
C ALA A 280 -2.76 19.31 -16.43
N SER A 281 -1.59 19.98 -16.36
CA SER A 281 -0.84 20.43 -17.54
C SER A 281 -0.27 19.28 -18.37
N TRP A 282 0.07 18.17 -17.73
CA TRP A 282 0.49 16.94 -18.42
C TRP A 282 -0.68 16.17 -19.04
N GLY A 283 -1.91 16.45 -18.61
CA GLY A 283 -3.08 15.77 -19.12
C GLY A 283 -3.47 14.53 -18.29
N ILE A 284 -3.15 14.51 -17.02
CA ILE A 284 -3.50 13.40 -16.12
C ILE A 284 -5.00 13.38 -15.84
N ASP A 285 -5.60 12.18 -15.80
CA ASP A 285 -7.04 11.93 -15.65
C ASP A 285 -7.43 11.22 -14.34
N TYR A 286 -6.46 10.70 -13.62
CA TYR A 286 -6.68 9.91 -12.40
C TYR A 286 -5.48 10.08 -11.47
N VAL A 287 -5.72 10.19 -10.16
CA VAL A 287 -4.66 10.24 -9.14
C VAL A 287 -5.01 9.28 -8.01
N LYS A 288 -4.14 8.28 -7.78
CA LYS A 288 -4.12 7.49 -6.55
C LYS A 288 -3.26 8.22 -5.52
N TYR A 289 -3.83 8.50 -4.36
CA TYR A 289 -3.20 9.32 -3.33
C TYR A 289 -3.08 8.52 -2.03
N ASP A 290 -1.85 8.10 -1.71
CA ASP A 290 -1.56 7.04 -0.75
C ASP A 290 -1.01 7.58 0.58
N TRP A 291 -1.54 7.10 1.71
CA TRP A 291 -1.18 7.53 3.06
C TRP A 291 0.18 6.97 3.53
N CYS A 292 1.27 7.26 2.83
CA CYS A 292 2.59 6.71 3.11
C CYS A 292 3.30 7.42 4.26
N SER A 293 4.15 8.42 3.97
CA SER A 293 4.88 9.18 5.00
C SER A 293 4.02 10.25 5.69
N ALA A 294 2.77 10.40 5.33
CA ALA A 294 1.84 11.36 5.91
C ALA A 294 1.67 11.18 7.43
N SER A 295 1.65 9.94 7.92
CA SER A 295 1.55 9.62 9.35
C SER A 295 2.70 10.16 10.21
N VAL A 296 3.82 10.59 9.61
CA VAL A 296 4.93 11.25 10.32
C VAL A 296 4.70 12.77 10.42
N MET A 297 3.93 13.33 9.50
CA MET A 297 3.67 14.77 9.41
C MET A 297 2.37 15.17 10.10
N PHE A 298 1.35 14.30 10.06
CA PHE A 298 0.00 14.55 10.55
C PHE A 298 -0.34 13.63 11.72
N LYS A 299 -1.29 14.03 12.52
CA LYS A 299 -1.81 13.23 13.64
C LYS A 299 -2.87 12.27 13.13
N GLN A 300 -3.12 11.22 13.90
CA GLN A 300 -4.29 10.37 13.71
C GLN A 300 -5.58 11.23 13.79
N GLY A 301 -6.48 11.04 12.83
CA GLY A 301 -7.72 11.82 12.68
C GLY A 301 -7.59 13.07 11.80
N ASP A 302 -6.38 13.39 11.33
CA ASP A 302 -6.17 14.48 10.37
C ASP A 302 -6.45 14.05 8.91
N GLU A 303 -6.58 12.74 8.63
CA GLU A 303 -6.71 12.14 7.30
C GLU A 303 -7.78 12.84 6.45
N HIS A 304 -8.96 13.02 7.00
CA HIS A 304 -10.08 13.69 6.32
C HIS A 304 -9.66 15.07 5.79
N ALA A 305 -9.12 15.93 6.65
CA ALA A 305 -8.72 17.28 6.27
C ALA A 305 -7.51 17.30 5.34
N VAL A 306 -6.60 16.34 5.45
CA VAL A 306 -5.43 16.22 4.59
C VAL A 306 -5.82 15.79 3.18
N TYR A 307 -6.72 14.81 3.04
CA TYR A 307 -7.25 14.43 1.73
C TYR A 307 -8.07 15.56 1.10
N GLN A 308 -8.77 16.37 1.90
CA GLN A 308 -9.46 17.57 1.42
C GLN A 308 -8.52 18.56 0.73
N ILE A 309 -7.29 18.76 1.24
CA ILE A 309 -6.30 19.67 0.60
C ILE A 309 -6.06 19.25 -0.86
N MET A 310 -5.83 17.96 -1.10
CA MET A 310 -5.63 17.46 -2.46
C MET A 310 -6.94 17.50 -3.28
N GLY A 311 -8.07 17.18 -2.68
CA GLY A 311 -9.37 17.30 -3.34
C GLY A 311 -9.64 18.71 -3.86
N ASP A 312 -9.40 19.73 -3.02
CA ASP A 312 -9.49 21.15 -3.41
C ASP A 312 -8.50 21.49 -4.54
N ALA A 313 -7.26 21.02 -4.42
CA ALA A 313 -6.21 21.28 -5.42
C ALA A 313 -6.57 20.67 -6.79
N LEU A 314 -7.09 19.45 -6.80
CA LEU A 314 -7.52 18.78 -8.04
C LEU A 314 -8.70 19.53 -8.68
N ARG A 315 -9.69 19.97 -7.90
CA ARG A 315 -10.82 20.78 -8.44
C ARG A 315 -10.33 22.13 -8.98
N ALA A 316 -9.45 22.81 -8.23
CA ALA A 316 -8.87 24.09 -8.65
C ALA A 316 -7.94 24.00 -9.86
N SER A 317 -7.43 22.81 -10.21
CA SER A 317 -6.61 22.59 -11.41
C SER A 317 -7.35 22.85 -12.72
N GLY A 318 -8.69 22.81 -12.70
CA GLY A 318 -9.56 22.99 -13.87
C GLY A 318 -9.67 21.77 -14.77
N ARG A 319 -8.99 20.65 -14.47
CA ARG A 319 -9.09 19.39 -15.20
C ARG A 319 -9.93 18.37 -14.42
N PRO A 320 -10.81 17.59 -15.08
CA PRO A 320 -11.54 16.50 -14.43
C PRO A 320 -10.60 15.33 -14.17
N ILE A 321 -10.09 15.24 -12.93
CA ILE A 321 -9.18 14.18 -12.46
C ILE A 321 -9.92 13.33 -11.44
N VAL A 322 -10.05 12.02 -11.71
CA VAL A 322 -10.60 11.04 -10.76
C VAL A 322 -9.68 10.97 -9.55
N PHE A 323 -10.26 11.10 -8.37
CA PHE A 323 -9.52 11.09 -7.11
C PHE A 323 -9.74 9.78 -6.35
N SER A 324 -8.67 8.99 -6.24
CA SER A 324 -8.63 7.70 -5.54
C SER A 324 -7.85 7.83 -4.24
N LEU A 325 -8.54 7.65 -3.12
CA LEU A 325 -7.97 7.72 -1.80
C LEU A 325 -7.39 6.35 -1.40
N CYS A 326 -6.13 6.32 -0.99
CA CYS A 326 -5.47 5.08 -0.58
C CYS A 326 -4.89 5.22 0.84
N GLN A 327 -5.75 5.04 1.85
CA GLN A 327 -5.39 5.08 3.26
C GLN A 327 -5.78 3.78 3.98
N TYR A 328 -5.96 2.70 3.21
CA TYR A 328 -6.10 1.33 3.72
C TYR A 328 -7.36 1.06 4.57
N GLY A 329 -8.43 1.83 4.40
CA GLY A 329 -9.68 1.69 5.18
C GLY A 329 -9.59 2.29 6.59
N GLN A 330 -8.55 3.06 6.88
CA GLN A 330 -8.38 3.68 8.19
C GLN A 330 -9.37 4.86 8.38
N GLU A 331 -9.63 5.20 9.66
CA GLU A 331 -10.43 6.36 10.07
C GLU A 331 -11.83 6.39 9.41
N ASP A 332 -12.43 5.22 9.18
CA ASP A 332 -13.77 5.09 8.59
C ASP A 332 -13.97 5.91 7.30
N VAL A 333 -12.99 5.82 6.38
CA VAL A 333 -12.92 6.59 5.12
C VAL A 333 -14.23 6.58 4.33
N GLN A 334 -14.98 5.50 4.37
CA GLN A 334 -16.26 5.35 3.70
C GLN A 334 -17.29 6.42 4.16
N THR A 335 -17.10 6.97 5.37
CA THR A 335 -18.02 7.98 5.91
C THR A 335 -17.71 9.40 5.44
N TRP A 336 -16.44 9.68 5.07
CA TRP A 336 -16.00 11.03 4.70
C TRP A 336 -15.36 11.11 3.30
N GLY A 337 -14.95 10.00 2.71
CA GLY A 337 -14.30 9.97 1.39
C GLY A 337 -15.03 10.76 0.31
N PRO A 338 -16.36 10.67 0.19
CA PRO A 338 -17.12 11.51 -0.76
C PRO A 338 -16.97 13.01 -0.50
N SER A 339 -16.89 13.43 0.77
CA SER A 339 -16.87 14.85 1.14
C SER A 339 -15.58 15.57 0.78
N VAL A 340 -14.48 14.84 0.54
CA VAL A 340 -13.21 15.39 0.06
C VAL A 340 -13.07 15.35 -1.46
N GLY A 341 -14.15 15.05 -2.19
CA GLY A 341 -14.16 14.89 -3.64
C GLY A 341 -13.60 13.54 -4.09
N GLY A 342 -13.48 12.55 -3.19
CA GLY A 342 -13.06 11.20 -3.48
C GLY A 342 -14.07 10.46 -4.34
N ASN A 343 -13.60 9.90 -5.46
CA ASN A 343 -14.42 9.09 -6.37
C ASN A 343 -14.37 7.60 -6.03
N LEU A 344 -13.32 7.18 -5.33
CA LEU A 344 -13.17 5.84 -4.77
C LEU A 344 -12.17 5.90 -3.62
N TRP A 345 -12.22 4.91 -2.73
CA TRP A 345 -11.31 4.81 -1.59
C TRP A 345 -11.03 3.36 -1.23
N ARG A 346 -9.75 3.08 -0.98
CA ARG A 346 -9.31 1.78 -0.47
C ARG A 346 -9.98 1.48 0.87
N THR A 347 -10.52 0.28 0.97
CA THR A 347 -11.22 -0.20 2.17
C THR A 347 -10.38 -1.11 3.04
N THR A 348 -9.23 -1.57 2.52
CA THR A 348 -8.37 -2.58 3.16
C THR A 348 -6.90 -2.31 2.89
N GLY A 349 -6.00 -3.04 3.56
CA GLY A 349 -4.61 -3.21 3.16
C GLY A 349 -4.49 -3.85 1.78
N ASP A 350 -3.23 -3.95 1.28
CA ASP A 350 -2.94 -4.42 -0.07
C ASP A 350 -3.30 -5.88 -0.30
N ILE A 351 -3.95 -6.14 -1.44
CA ILE A 351 -4.25 -7.48 -1.91
C ILE A 351 -2.98 -8.20 -2.38
N GLN A 352 -2.97 -9.51 -2.23
CA GLN A 352 -1.94 -10.40 -2.74
C GLN A 352 -2.57 -11.45 -3.64
N ASP A 353 -1.84 -11.89 -4.68
CA ASP A 353 -2.28 -12.92 -5.62
C ASP A 353 -2.31 -14.31 -4.96
N ASN A 354 -3.25 -14.50 -4.06
CA ASN A 354 -3.58 -15.78 -3.44
C ASN A 354 -5.01 -15.77 -2.87
N TRP A 355 -5.60 -16.96 -2.79
CA TRP A 355 -6.97 -17.14 -2.31
C TRP A 355 -7.24 -16.56 -0.93
N ASN A 356 -6.32 -16.72 0.02
CA ASN A 356 -6.53 -16.25 1.39
C ASN A 356 -6.66 -14.72 1.46
N SER A 357 -5.78 -14.00 0.75
CA SER A 357 -5.84 -12.54 0.68
C SER A 357 -7.11 -12.07 0.00
N MET A 358 -7.39 -12.58 -1.20
CA MET A 358 -8.56 -12.20 -1.99
C MET A 358 -9.87 -12.51 -1.24
N SER A 359 -10.00 -13.72 -0.70
CA SER A 359 -11.23 -14.12 -0.03
C SER A 359 -11.48 -13.35 1.27
N HIS A 360 -10.43 -13.05 2.04
CA HIS A 360 -10.54 -12.24 3.25
C HIS A 360 -10.94 -10.79 2.92
N ILE A 361 -10.28 -10.19 1.95
CA ILE A 361 -10.57 -8.81 1.53
C ILE A 361 -11.98 -8.68 0.97
N GLY A 362 -12.36 -9.56 0.05
CA GLY A 362 -13.64 -9.47 -0.66
C GLY A 362 -14.83 -9.93 0.18
N PHE A 363 -14.76 -11.12 0.79
CA PHE A 363 -15.93 -11.70 1.49
C PHE A 363 -16.08 -11.23 2.92
N ASP A 364 -14.97 -11.00 3.65
CA ASP A 364 -15.07 -10.74 5.08
C ASP A 364 -15.07 -9.25 5.40
N LEU A 365 -14.22 -8.46 4.72
CA LEU A 365 -14.03 -7.04 5.05
C LEU A 365 -15.02 -6.10 4.34
N GLN A 366 -15.67 -6.49 3.22
CA GLN A 366 -16.60 -5.62 2.50
C GLN A 366 -18.03 -5.63 3.07
N VAL A 367 -18.42 -6.67 3.82
CA VAL A 367 -19.80 -6.82 4.33
C VAL A 367 -20.36 -5.57 5.03
N PRO A 368 -19.63 -4.87 5.92
CA PRO A 368 -20.16 -3.70 6.61
C PRO A 368 -20.17 -2.43 5.76
N LEU A 369 -19.63 -2.45 4.53
CA LEU A 369 -19.34 -1.25 3.75
C LEU A 369 -20.37 -0.99 2.63
N THR A 370 -21.25 -1.92 2.35
CA THR A 370 -22.12 -1.94 1.16
C THR A 370 -23.10 -0.75 1.05
N SER A 371 -23.35 -0.03 2.13
CA SER A 371 -24.24 1.15 2.12
C SER A 371 -23.53 2.46 1.78
N TYR A 372 -22.21 2.45 1.65
CA TYR A 372 -21.42 3.67 1.46
C TYR A 372 -21.05 3.95 0.02
N ALA A 373 -21.01 2.91 -0.83
CA ALA A 373 -20.78 3.07 -2.26
C ALA A 373 -22.02 3.57 -3.00
N GLY A 374 -21.81 4.28 -4.09
CA GLY A 374 -22.85 4.79 -4.95
C GLY A 374 -22.31 5.53 -6.17
N VAL A 375 -23.23 6.07 -6.98
CA VAL A 375 -22.86 6.77 -8.22
C VAL A 375 -21.91 7.92 -7.95
N GLY A 376 -20.69 7.85 -8.50
CA GLY A 376 -19.65 8.85 -8.34
C GLY A 376 -18.67 8.61 -7.19
N HIS A 377 -18.92 7.56 -6.36
CA HIS A 377 -18.07 7.24 -5.20
C HIS A 377 -18.17 5.76 -4.83
N TRP A 378 -17.02 5.06 -4.76
CA TRP A 378 -16.97 3.60 -4.73
C TRP A 378 -16.04 3.08 -3.64
N ASN A 379 -16.46 2.01 -2.96
CA ASN A 379 -15.57 1.19 -2.15
C ASN A 379 -14.56 0.50 -3.07
N ASP A 380 -13.29 0.53 -2.70
CA ASP A 380 -12.19 -0.08 -3.46
C ASP A 380 -11.49 -1.14 -2.60
N PRO A 381 -11.80 -2.43 -2.81
CA PRO A 381 -11.14 -3.53 -2.11
C PRO A 381 -9.74 -3.84 -2.65
N ASP A 382 -9.21 -3.01 -3.50
CA ASP A 382 -7.96 -3.11 -4.25
C ASP A 382 -8.11 -3.63 -5.69
N MET A 383 -7.04 -3.49 -6.47
CA MET A 383 -6.98 -3.95 -7.85
C MET A 383 -7.15 -5.47 -7.98
N MET A 384 -7.50 -5.91 -9.18
CA MET A 384 -7.65 -7.33 -9.48
C MET A 384 -6.31 -8.02 -9.74
N GLU A 385 -6.15 -9.22 -9.17
CA GLU A 385 -4.99 -10.09 -9.38
C GLU A 385 -5.18 -11.08 -10.57
N VAL A 386 -6.27 -10.99 -11.29
CA VAL A 386 -6.63 -11.92 -12.37
C VAL A 386 -5.52 -12.02 -13.42
N GLY A 387 -4.92 -13.22 -13.53
CA GLY A 387 -3.86 -13.52 -14.50
C GLY A 387 -2.43 -13.33 -13.98
N ASN A 388 -2.22 -13.00 -12.71
CA ASN A 388 -0.88 -12.94 -12.10
C ASN A 388 -0.28 -14.32 -11.76
N GLY A 389 -1.11 -15.39 -11.69
CA GLY A 389 -0.66 -16.78 -11.63
C GLY A 389 -0.62 -17.40 -10.24
N GLY A 390 -0.99 -16.68 -9.18
CA GLY A 390 -1.01 -17.18 -7.81
C GLY A 390 -2.32 -17.85 -7.40
N MET A 391 -3.36 -17.75 -8.23
CA MET A 391 -4.69 -18.37 -8.03
C MET A 391 -5.09 -19.23 -9.23
N THR A 392 -6.03 -20.15 -9.01
CA THR A 392 -6.63 -20.96 -10.07
C THR A 392 -7.64 -20.15 -10.89
N ASN A 393 -8.04 -20.65 -12.06
CA ASN A 393 -9.05 -19.99 -12.89
C ASN A 393 -10.41 -19.85 -12.19
N ASP A 394 -10.81 -20.80 -11.35
CA ASP A 394 -12.06 -20.72 -10.59
C ASP A 394 -11.96 -19.66 -9.49
N GLU A 395 -10.81 -19.52 -8.83
CA GLU A 395 -10.55 -18.46 -7.86
C GLU A 395 -10.52 -17.08 -8.55
N TYR A 396 -9.94 -16.95 -9.75
CA TYR A 396 -9.98 -15.72 -10.53
C TYR A 396 -11.39 -15.36 -11.01
N LYS A 397 -12.21 -16.34 -11.40
CA LYS A 397 -13.63 -16.10 -11.71
C LYS A 397 -14.40 -15.64 -10.49
N THR A 398 -14.12 -16.24 -9.33
CA THR A 398 -14.71 -15.84 -8.05
C THR A 398 -14.30 -14.41 -7.70
N HIS A 399 -13.04 -14.07 -7.82
CA HIS A 399 -12.50 -12.72 -7.61
C HIS A 399 -13.23 -11.70 -8.50
N PHE A 400 -13.28 -11.92 -9.80
CA PHE A 400 -13.93 -11.03 -10.76
C PHE A 400 -15.44 -10.89 -10.52
N SER A 401 -16.12 -12.00 -10.22
CA SER A 401 -17.56 -12.00 -9.91
C SER A 401 -17.88 -11.22 -8.65
N LEU A 402 -17.08 -11.39 -7.60
CA LEU A 402 -17.29 -10.70 -6.33
C LEU A 402 -17.04 -9.19 -6.47
N TRP A 403 -15.97 -8.77 -7.16
CA TRP A 403 -15.71 -7.36 -7.45
C TRP A 403 -16.88 -6.73 -8.23
N ALA A 404 -17.40 -7.42 -9.23
CA ALA A 404 -18.57 -6.95 -9.98
C ALA A 404 -19.84 -6.83 -9.13
N ILE A 405 -20.08 -7.75 -8.21
CA ILE A 405 -21.19 -7.67 -7.25
C ILE A 405 -20.98 -6.50 -6.28
N LEU A 406 -19.76 -6.28 -5.82
CA LEU A 406 -19.40 -5.19 -4.93
C LEU A 406 -19.39 -3.81 -5.61
N ALA A 407 -19.63 -3.71 -6.92
CA ALA A 407 -19.43 -2.47 -7.68
C ALA A 407 -18.03 -1.87 -7.44
N ALA A 408 -17.03 -2.72 -7.32
CA ALA A 408 -15.66 -2.32 -7.05
C ALA A 408 -14.97 -1.87 -8.35
N PRO A 409 -14.01 -0.94 -8.29
CA PRO A 409 -13.21 -0.59 -9.46
C PRO A 409 -12.55 -1.82 -10.10
N LEU A 410 -12.82 -2.06 -11.38
CA LEU A 410 -12.21 -3.17 -12.13
C LEU A 410 -10.86 -2.73 -12.70
N ILE A 411 -9.86 -2.62 -11.82
CA ILE A 411 -8.48 -2.23 -12.18
C ILE A 411 -7.62 -3.48 -12.26
N ALA A 412 -7.16 -3.86 -13.45
CA ALA A 412 -6.29 -5.02 -13.66
C ALA A 412 -4.87 -4.76 -13.14
N GLY A 413 -4.32 -5.66 -12.33
CA GLY A 413 -2.97 -5.57 -11.76
C GLY A 413 -1.93 -6.47 -12.43
N ASN A 414 -2.26 -7.13 -13.55
CA ASN A 414 -1.40 -8.08 -14.26
C ASN A 414 -0.72 -7.46 -15.51
N ASP A 415 0.14 -8.22 -16.18
CA ASP A 415 0.67 -7.83 -17.49
C ASP A 415 -0.33 -8.13 -18.61
N VAL A 416 -1.09 -7.10 -18.99
CA VAL A 416 -2.15 -7.19 -20.00
C VAL A 416 -1.64 -7.27 -21.45
N ARG A 417 -0.32 -7.21 -21.67
CA ARG A 417 0.30 -7.32 -23.01
C ARG A 417 0.28 -8.75 -23.54
N ASN A 418 0.22 -9.74 -22.64
CA ASN A 418 0.29 -11.17 -22.98
C ASN A 418 -0.78 -11.96 -22.20
N LEU A 419 -2.05 -11.64 -22.44
CA LEU A 419 -3.16 -12.34 -21.79
C LEU A 419 -3.33 -13.76 -22.33
N SER A 420 -3.43 -14.75 -21.44
CA SER A 420 -3.91 -16.09 -21.79
C SER A 420 -5.38 -16.06 -22.20
N ASP A 421 -5.84 -17.09 -22.90
CA ASP A 421 -7.24 -17.19 -23.28
C ASP A 421 -8.16 -17.29 -22.05
N ASP A 422 -7.72 -17.96 -20.98
CA ASP A 422 -8.44 -18.04 -19.72
C ASP A 422 -8.56 -16.65 -19.08
N THR A 423 -7.46 -15.90 -18.98
CA THR A 423 -7.46 -14.53 -18.44
C THR A 423 -8.36 -13.60 -19.27
N LYS A 424 -8.30 -13.70 -20.61
CA LYS A 424 -9.19 -12.95 -21.51
C LYS A 424 -10.65 -13.30 -21.26
N SER A 425 -10.97 -14.61 -21.11
CA SER A 425 -12.35 -15.06 -20.88
C SER A 425 -12.94 -14.48 -19.60
N ILE A 426 -12.10 -14.18 -18.60
CA ILE A 426 -12.49 -13.56 -17.35
C ILE A 426 -12.61 -12.04 -17.50
N LEU A 427 -11.51 -11.36 -17.86
CA LEU A 427 -11.45 -9.89 -17.89
C LEU A 427 -12.38 -9.27 -18.97
N LEU A 428 -12.73 -10.01 -20.01
CA LEU A 428 -13.59 -9.53 -21.09
C LEU A 428 -15.02 -10.07 -21.01
N ASN A 429 -15.42 -10.71 -19.91
CA ASN A 429 -16.79 -11.20 -19.73
C ASN A 429 -17.78 -10.04 -19.62
N LYS A 430 -18.41 -9.70 -20.74
CA LYS A 430 -19.34 -8.57 -20.85
C LYS A 430 -20.58 -8.70 -19.96
N ASP A 431 -21.04 -9.92 -19.70
CA ASP A 431 -22.20 -10.16 -18.83
C ASP A 431 -21.87 -9.81 -17.36
N VAL A 432 -20.67 -10.19 -16.89
CA VAL A 432 -20.19 -9.84 -15.53
C VAL A 432 -19.84 -8.36 -15.43
N ILE A 433 -19.16 -7.79 -16.44
CA ILE A 433 -18.86 -6.36 -16.50
C ILE A 433 -20.15 -5.52 -16.44
N ALA A 434 -21.21 -5.95 -17.14
CA ALA A 434 -22.50 -5.26 -17.11
C ALA A 434 -23.16 -5.26 -15.72
N VAL A 435 -22.83 -6.21 -14.86
CA VAL A 435 -23.25 -6.20 -13.45
C VAL A 435 -22.48 -5.12 -12.68
N ASP A 436 -21.18 -5.04 -12.87
CA ASP A 436 -20.35 -4.02 -12.24
C ASP A 436 -20.79 -2.61 -12.64
N GLN A 437 -20.94 -2.39 -13.93
CA GLN A 437 -21.22 -1.10 -14.55
C GLN A 437 -22.70 -0.72 -14.59
N ASP A 438 -23.56 -1.41 -13.82
CA ASP A 438 -24.99 -1.11 -13.80
C ASP A 438 -25.25 0.33 -13.32
N PRO A 439 -26.06 1.13 -14.07
CA PRO A 439 -26.26 2.55 -13.78
C PRO A 439 -27.00 2.85 -12.47
N MET A 440 -27.57 1.84 -11.80
CA MET A 440 -28.15 2.00 -10.47
C MET A 440 -27.08 2.35 -9.44
N GLY A 441 -25.81 1.93 -9.66
CA GLY A 441 -24.69 2.19 -8.79
C GLY A 441 -24.81 1.57 -7.41
N ALA A 442 -25.65 0.54 -7.27
CA ALA A 442 -25.81 -0.15 -6.00
C ALA A 442 -24.68 -1.19 -5.83
N GLU A 443 -24.20 -1.32 -4.62
CA GLU A 443 -23.32 -2.41 -4.21
C GLU A 443 -24.17 -3.63 -3.79
N GLY A 444 -23.68 -4.84 -4.05
CA GLY A 444 -24.34 -6.07 -3.64
C GLY A 444 -24.07 -6.40 -2.18
N THR A 445 -24.97 -7.18 -1.60
CA THR A 445 -24.89 -7.61 -0.19
C THR A 445 -24.88 -9.11 -0.07
N ARG A 446 -24.26 -9.61 1.01
CA ARG A 446 -24.35 -11.03 1.37
C ARG A 446 -25.73 -11.32 1.97
N VAL A 447 -26.54 -12.12 1.24
CA VAL A 447 -27.92 -12.46 1.63
C VAL A 447 -28.02 -13.77 2.41
N ALA A 448 -27.05 -14.67 2.24
CA ALA A 448 -26.96 -15.90 3.01
C ALA A 448 -25.52 -16.37 3.19
N LYS A 449 -25.24 -17.00 4.33
CA LYS A 449 -23.98 -17.72 4.62
C LYS A 449 -24.30 -19.00 5.37
N ASN A 450 -23.75 -20.10 4.87
CA ASN A 450 -23.86 -21.41 5.53
C ASN A 450 -22.50 -22.12 5.45
N GLY A 451 -21.74 -22.08 6.55
CA GLY A 451 -20.36 -22.52 6.59
C GLY A 451 -19.51 -21.77 5.55
N ASP A 452 -18.96 -22.53 4.60
CA ASP A 452 -18.11 -21.98 3.52
C ASP A 452 -18.89 -21.57 2.27
N THR A 453 -20.23 -21.68 2.26
CA THR A 453 -21.04 -21.24 1.14
C THR A 453 -21.69 -19.90 1.43
N GLU A 454 -21.65 -19.00 0.43
CA GLU A 454 -22.23 -17.67 0.54
C GLU A 454 -23.08 -17.36 -0.70
N VAL A 455 -24.21 -16.68 -0.49
CA VAL A 455 -25.03 -16.10 -1.55
C VAL A 455 -24.98 -14.60 -1.43
N TRP A 456 -24.63 -13.94 -2.52
CA TRP A 456 -24.58 -12.48 -2.63
C TRP A 456 -25.54 -12.02 -3.71
N ALA A 457 -26.23 -10.92 -3.48
CA ALA A 457 -27.17 -10.35 -4.43
C ALA A 457 -26.97 -8.84 -4.57
N LYS A 458 -26.89 -8.38 -5.82
CA LYS A 458 -26.80 -6.97 -6.21
C LYS A 458 -28.08 -6.58 -6.93
N PRO A 459 -28.82 -5.56 -6.43
CA PRO A 459 -29.92 -4.99 -7.20
C PRO A 459 -29.38 -4.26 -8.43
N LEU A 460 -30.04 -4.43 -9.55
CA LEU A 460 -29.70 -3.82 -10.84
C LEU A 460 -30.87 -2.95 -11.32
N ALA A 461 -30.58 -2.09 -12.29
CA ALA A 461 -31.58 -1.27 -12.93
C ALA A 461 -32.77 -2.11 -13.46
N ARG A 462 -33.95 -1.50 -13.52
CA ARG A 462 -35.20 -2.11 -14.00
C ARG A 462 -35.70 -3.29 -13.17
N GLY A 463 -35.31 -3.37 -11.90
CA GLY A 463 -35.75 -4.42 -10.96
C GLY A 463 -35.07 -5.77 -11.16
N ALA A 464 -34.01 -5.84 -11.96
CA ALA A 464 -33.20 -7.05 -12.10
C ALA A 464 -32.26 -7.24 -10.90
N TYR A 465 -31.71 -8.44 -10.76
CA TYR A 465 -30.69 -8.78 -9.77
C TYR A 465 -29.54 -9.53 -10.43
N ALA A 466 -28.32 -9.30 -9.97
CA ALA A 466 -27.21 -10.22 -10.13
C ALA A 466 -27.05 -11.03 -8.84
N ILE A 467 -26.88 -12.34 -8.96
CA ILE A 467 -26.75 -13.24 -7.81
C ILE A 467 -25.53 -14.11 -8.01
N GLY A 468 -24.63 -14.11 -7.04
CA GLY A 468 -23.45 -14.97 -6.96
C GLY A 468 -23.65 -16.05 -5.89
N LEU A 469 -23.49 -17.30 -6.28
CA LEU A 469 -23.41 -18.45 -5.39
C LEU A 469 -21.95 -18.83 -5.27
N PHE A 470 -21.34 -18.54 -4.13
CA PHE A 470 -19.91 -18.69 -3.89
C PHE A 470 -19.61 -19.85 -2.97
N ASN A 471 -18.63 -20.66 -3.35
CA ASN A 471 -18.10 -21.74 -2.54
C ASN A 471 -16.67 -21.40 -2.06
N ARG A 472 -16.51 -21.13 -0.77
CA ARG A 472 -15.19 -20.88 -0.17
C ARG A 472 -14.51 -22.16 0.36
N GLY A 473 -15.22 -23.31 0.25
CA GLY A 473 -14.75 -24.60 0.73
C GLY A 473 -13.85 -25.33 -0.27
N ALA A 474 -13.14 -26.34 0.21
CA ALA A 474 -12.15 -27.11 -0.55
C ALA A 474 -12.76 -28.19 -1.47
N SER A 475 -14.09 -28.36 -1.51
CA SER A 475 -14.78 -29.37 -2.32
C SER A 475 -15.98 -28.77 -3.03
N ALA A 476 -16.31 -29.30 -4.18
CA ALA A 476 -17.53 -28.91 -4.90
C ALA A 476 -18.78 -29.18 -4.04
N THR A 477 -19.74 -28.26 -4.08
CA THR A 477 -20.96 -28.34 -3.26
C THR A 477 -22.15 -27.71 -4.00
N ASP A 478 -23.35 -28.17 -3.67
CA ASP A 478 -24.58 -27.57 -4.20
C ASP A 478 -24.96 -26.35 -3.37
N ILE A 479 -25.17 -25.24 -4.05
CA ILE A 479 -25.61 -23.99 -3.43
C ILE A 479 -26.90 -23.54 -4.09
N SER A 480 -27.86 -23.09 -3.29
CA SER A 480 -29.17 -22.67 -3.79
C SER A 480 -29.59 -21.32 -3.21
N VAL A 481 -30.45 -20.62 -3.96
CA VAL A 481 -31.13 -19.39 -3.54
C VAL A 481 -32.60 -19.50 -3.89
N LYS A 482 -33.50 -19.14 -2.99
CA LYS A 482 -34.93 -19.05 -3.25
C LYS A 482 -35.29 -17.62 -3.65
N TRP A 483 -36.20 -17.48 -4.60
CA TRP A 483 -36.69 -16.16 -5.00
C TRP A 483 -37.38 -15.42 -3.87
N SER A 484 -38.04 -16.14 -2.95
CA SER A 484 -38.65 -15.58 -1.75
C SER A 484 -37.66 -14.84 -0.86
N ASP A 485 -36.40 -15.32 -0.76
CA ASP A 485 -35.38 -14.72 0.10
C ASP A 485 -34.94 -13.34 -0.41
N LEU A 486 -35.10 -13.12 -1.72
CA LEU A 486 -34.79 -11.85 -2.41
C LEU A 486 -36.05 -11.04 -2.75
N LYS A 487 -37.24 -11.49 -2.30
CA LYS A 487 -38.56 -10.88 -2.62
C LYS A 487 -38.83 -10.79 -4.14
N ILE A 488 -38.26 -11.70 -4.92
CA ILE A 488 -38.51 -11.82 -6.35
C ILE A 488 -39.79 -12.64 -6.53
N ASN A 489 -40.75 -12.09 -7.25
CA ASN A 489 -42.06 -12.71 -7.46
C ASN A 489 -42.13 -13.39 -8.81
N GLY A 490 -42.98 -14.46 -8.90
CA GLY A 490 -43.29 -15.12 -10.16
C GLY A 490 -42.23 -16.07 -10.66
N LYS A 491 -42.04 -16.11 -11.98
CA LYS A 491 -41.05 -16.92 -12.68
C LYS A 491 -40.12 -16.00 -13.48
N PRO A 492 -39.10 -15.43 -12.84
CA PRO A 492 -38.19 -14.51 -13.52
C PRO A 492 -37.42 -15.24 -14.64
N LYS A 493 -36.94 -14.45 -15.60
CA LYS A 493 -35.94 -14.92 -16.58
C LYS A 493 -34.59 -14.98 -15.91
N VAL A 494 -33.87 -16.06 -16.16
CA VAL A 494 -32.53 -16.29 -15.58
C VAL A 494 -31.53 -16.47 -16.71
N ARG A 495 -30.39 -15.81 -16.59
CA ARG A 495 -29.21 -15.95 -17.46
C ARG A 495 -27.99 -16.34 -16.64
N ASP A 496 -27.29 -17.38 -17.08
CA ASP A 496 -25.96 -17.74 -16.57
C ASP A 496 -24.93 -16.83 -17.21
N LEU A 497 -24.20 -16.09 -16.38
CA LEU A 497 -23.27 -15.03 -16.83
C LEU A 497 -21.90 -15.58 -17.24
N TRP A 498 -21.51 -16.73 -16.72
CA TRP A 498 -20.27 -17.40 -17.12
C TRP A 498 -20.42 -18.28 -18.34
N ALA A 499 -21.57 -18.96 -18.48
CA ALA A 499 -21.90 -19.75 -19.66
C ALA A 499 -22.47 -18.92 -20.81
N HIS A 500 -22.77 -17.61 -20.60
CA HIS A 500 -23.46 -16.73 -21.54
C HIS A 500 -24.80 -17.31 -22.06
N LYS A 501 -25.51 -18.04 -21.19
CA LYS A 501 -26.66 -18.84 -21.57
C LYS A 501 -27.95 -18.39 -20.87
N ASP A 502 -28.98 -18.17 -21.65
CA ASP A 502 -30.33 -17.96 -21.13
C ASP A 502 -30.92 -19.29 -20.67
N LEU A 503 -31.35 -19.35 -19.40
CA LEU A 503 -31.96 -20.53 -18.78
C LEU A 503 -33.50 -20.49 -18.85
N GLY A 504 -34.05 -19.41 -19.40
CA GLY A 504 -35.50 -19.21 -19.51
C GLY A 504 -36.11 -18.75 -18.18
N LYS A 505 -37.43 -19.06 -18.03
CA LYS A 505 -38.17 -18.70 -16.81
C LYS A 505 -38.02 -19.81 -15.77
N VAL A 506 -37.52 -19.46 -14.59
CA VAL A 506 -37.25 -20.40 -13.50
C VAL A 506 -38.17 -20.11 -12.32
N ALA A 507 -38.87 -21.16 -11.86
CA ALA A 507 -39.74 -21.07 -10.69
C ALA A 507 -38.92 -21.24 -9.38
N ASP A 508 -39.41 -20.68 -8.30
CA ASP A 508 -39.04 -20.94 -6.90
C ASP A 508 -37.60 -20.55 -6.47
N GLY A 509 -36.60 -20.66 -7.34
CA GLY A 509 -35.21 -20.40 -7.02
C GLY A 509 -34.24 -20.97 -8.04
N TYR A 510 -32.95 -20.89 -7.74
CA TYR A 510 -31.86 -21.40 -8.56
C TYR A 510 -30.88 -22.22 -7.70
N SER A 511 -30.33 -23.28 -8.26
CA SER A 511 -29.33 -24.13 -7.65
C SER A 511 -28.25 -24.48 -8.65
N ALA A 512 -27.03 -24.56 -8.20
CA ALA A 512 -25.89 -24.99 -8.99
C ALA A 512 -24.88 -25.76 -8.12
N GLN A 513 -24.23 -26.76 -8.73
CA GLN A 513 -23.02 -27.32 -8.15
C GLN A 513 -21.84 -26.39 -8.42
N VAL A 514 -21.24 -25.87 -7.36
CA VAL A 514 -20.16 -24.87 -7.42
C VAL A 514 -18.84 -25.54 -7.04
N PRO A 515 -17.81 -25.51 -7.88
CA PRO A 515 -16.52 -26.12 -7.57
C PRO A 515 -15.86 -25.49 -6.35
N SER A 516 -14.81 -26.12 -5.84
CA SER A 516 -13.97 -25.55 -4.78
C SER A 516 -13.49 -24.15 -5.17
N HIS A 517 -13.64 -23.18 -4.27
CA HIS A 517 -13.30 -21.76 -4.44
C HIS A 517 -13.96 -21.08 -5.65
N GLY A 518 -15.00 -21.72 -6.21
CA GLY A 518 -15.67 -21.29 -7.43
C GLY A 518 -16.92 -20.44 -7.18
N VAL A 519 -17.54 -20.05 -8.29
CA VAL A 519 -18.77 -19.25 -8.33
C VAL A 519 -19.71 -19.72 -9.44
N ALA A 520 -21.02 -19.72 -9.16
CA ALA A 520 -22.05 -19.65 -10.19
C ALA A 520 -22.69 -18.27 -10.10
N MET A 521 -22.73 -17.53 -11.21
CA MET A 521 -23.24 -16.17 -11.24
C MET A 521 -24.35 -16.05 -12.27
N ILE A 522 -25.50 -15.56 -11.83
CA ILE A 522 -26.68 -15.39 -12.67
C ILE A 522 -27.22 -13.97 -12.63
N ARG A 523 -27.87 -13.59 -13.73
CA ARG A 523 -28.75 -12.41 -13.79
C ARG A 523 -30.19 -12.89 -13.78
N VAL A 524 -31.01 -12.23 -12.96
CA VAL A 524 -32.44 -12.53 -12.78
C VAL A 524 -33.24 -11.30 -13.16
N GLU A 525 -34.18 -11.46 -14.10
CA GLU A 525 -35.06 -10.38 -14.56
C GLU A 525 -36.53 -10.76 -14.26
N PRO A 526 -37.31 -9.82 -13.69
CA PRO A 526 -38.72 -10.06 -13.33
C PRO A 526 -39.60 -10.52 -14.49
#